data_c1c35500eb80ad41ef8bbbb82bc6feee
#
_entry.id   c1c35500eb80ad41ef8bbbb82bc6feee
#
_cell.length_a   1.000
_cell.length_b   1.000
_cell.length_c   1.000
_cell.angle_alpha   90.00
_cell.angle_beta   90.00
_cell.angle_gamma   90.00
#
_symmetry.space_group_name_H-M   'P 1'
#
loop_
_entity.id
_entity.type
_entity.pdbx_description
1 polymer ?
#
loop_
_entity_poly.entity_id
_entity_poly.type
_entity_poly.pdbx_seq_one_letter_code
_entity_poly.pdbx_strand_id
1 'polypeptide(L)'
;TVALDAATLSALENINATITGDVNINNFPASQTVDGTVALDAATLSALENINATITGDVNVTQGTDPWVVSGNINSTIIGSSAVGLNKPFYLEVAQGIISGYSFNHKFGAAPNMSIDTTGSVWDINDTIYPWAALDTPAVVNIERNDAADNGLIVTVQGLDSNWNVVQENITITGADQVGTTLFRRVNRAFVTDTGTSNVGDIDIEAGAAGGTTVARITAGLGQTLMGVYTIPAGKTAYLLKGNASAENEKDASGFMFVRYFEQTTFRVGHTFEFSGTGGAYNYEFIIPLPIPEKSDIDIRVTTRAKSGRYTVSFDVLLVDNI
;
A
#
# COMPACT_ATOMS: atom_id res chain seq x y z
N THR A 1 -66.29 32.70 -10.62
CA THR A 1 -66.47 31.30 -11.02
C THR A 1 -67.03 31.29 -12.42
N VAL A 2 -66.21 30.96 -13.40
CA VAL A 2 -66.67 30.73 -14.78
C VAL A 2 -67.17 29.29 -14.79
N ALA A 3 -68.50 29.10 -14.88
CA ALA A 3 -69.05 27.79 -15.11
C ALA A 3 -68.90 27.47 -16.59
N LEU A 4 -68.23 26.39 -16.89
CA LEU A 4 -68.21 25.81 -18.23
C LEU A 4 -69.56 25.21 -18.53
N ASP A 5 -70.08 25.43 -19.74
CA ASP A 5 -71.31 24.80 -20.18
C ASP A 5 -71.12 23.30 -20.41
N ALA A 6 -72.22 22.51 -20.38
CA ALA A 6 -72.11 21.07 -20.45
C ALA A 6 -71.51 20.57 -21.78
N ALA A 7 -71.53 21.36 -22.85
CA ALA A 7 -70.92 21.00 -24.13
C ALA A 7 -69.45 21.14 -24.09
N THR A 8 -68.95 22.18 -23.42
CA THR A 8 -67.50 22.44 -23.22
C THR A 8 -66.89 21.41 -22.28
N LEU A 9 -67.67 20.98 -21.22
CA LEU A 9 -67.24 19.94 -20.33
C LEU A 9 -67.14 18.58 -21.04
N SER A 10 -68.14 18.26 -21.85
CA SER A 10 -68.16 17.00 -22.60
C SER A 10 -67.08 16.99 -23.72
N ALA A 11 -66.73 18.12 -24.29
CA ALA A 11 -65.62 18.23 -25.22
C ALA A 11 -64.27 18.02 -24.54
N LEU A 12 -64.13 18.51 -23.31
CA LEU A 12 -62.91 18.24 -22.51
C LEU A 12 -62.77 16.79 -22.07
N GLU A 13 -63.86 16.13 -21.73
CA GLU A 13 -63.91 14.72 -21.32
C GLU A 13 -63.56 13.76 -22.47
N ASN A 14 -63.75 14.20 -23.72
CA ASN A 14 -63.51 13.39 -24.92
C ASN A 14 -62.22 13.78 -25.68
N ILE A 15 -61.34 14.59 -25.12
CA ILE A 15 -60.07 14.86 -25.74
C ILE A 15 -59.15 13.64 -25.58
N ASN A 16 -59.33 12.69 -26.49
CA ASN A 16 -58.31 11.70 -26.80
C ASN A 16 -57.41 12.28 -27.87
N ALA A 17 -56.70 13.35 -27.51
CA ALA A 17 -55.88 14.08 -28.45
C ALA A 17 -54.53 13.37 -28.61
N THR A 18 -54.34 12.77 -29.76
CA THR A 18 -52.97 12.47 -30.23
C THR A 18 -52.36 13.78 -30.69
N ILE A 19 -51.50 14.36 -29.90
CA ILE A 19 -50.75 15.56 -30.27
C ILE A 19 -49.59 15.13 -31.17
N THR A 20 -49.74 15.39 -32.48
CA THR A 20 -48.67 15.22 -33.46
C THR A 20 -48.10 16.58 -33.81
N GLY A 21 -46.96 16.93 -33.21
CA GLY A 21 -46.26 18.21 -33.46
C GLY A 21 -45.71 18.84 -32.17
N ASP A 22 -45.00 19.93 -32.33
CA ASP A 22 -44.41 20.67 -31.21
C ASP A 22 -45.47 21.38 -30.39
N VAL A 23 -45.56 21.06 -29.09
CA VAL A 23 -46.42 21.78 -28.13
C VAL A 23 -45.58 22.93 -27.53
N ASN A 24 -45.86 24.17 -27.97
CA ASN A 24 -45.22 25.32 -27.37
C ASN A 24 -46.13 25.86 -26.24
N ILE A 25 -45.72 25.57 -25.00
CA ILE A 25 -46.45 26.03 -23.81
C ILE A 25 -45.76 27.27 -23.27
N ASN A 26 -46.31 28.44 -23.56
CA ASN A 26 -45.72 29.71 -23.19
C ASN A 26 -46.05 30.21 -21.77
N ASN A 27 -46.81 29.47 -21.01
CA ASN A 27 -47.27 29.94 -19.69
C ASN A 27 -47.44 28.77 -18.72
N PHE A 28 -46.37 28.37 -18.03
CA PHE A 28 -46.46 27.48 -16.91
C PHE A 28 -46.68 28.24 -15.59
N PRO A 29 -47.59 27.83 -14.73
CA PRO A 29 -47.65 28.38 -13.37
C PRO A 29 -46.38 28.05 -12.60
N ALA A 30 -46.02 28.91 -11.64
CA ALA A 30 -44.78 28.81 -10.86
C ALA A 30 -44.62 27.49 -10.06
N SER A 31 -45.71 26.70 -9.94
CA SER A 31 -45.64 25.34 -9.40
C SER A 31 -46.71 24.45 -10.05
N GLN A 32 -46.35 23.28 -10.50
CA GLN A 32 -47.25 22.20 -10.89
C GLN A 32 -47.01 21.00 -10.00
N THR A 33 -48.09 20.47 -9.43
CA THR A 33 -48.08 19.18 -8.74
C THR A 33 -48.61 18.13 -9.72
N VAL A 34 -47.80 17.14 -10.01
CA VAL A 34 -48.21 15.97 -10.79
C VAL A 34 -48.46 14.83 -9.79
N ASP A 35 -49.73 14.56 -9.51
CA ASP A 35 -50.16 13.37 -8.75
C ASP A 35 -50.36 12.22 -9.73
N GLY A 36 -49.45 11.26 -9.75
CA GLY A 36 -49.57 10.05 -10.55
C GLY A 36 -48.23 9.48 -10.99
N THR A 37 -48.27 8.23 -11.45
CA THR A 37 -47.11 7.57 -12.02
C THR A 37 -47.01 7.92 -13.52
N VAL A 38 -45.95 8.64 -13.92
CA VAL A 38 -45.67 8.84 -15.34
C VAL A 38 -44.77 7.70 -15.83
N ALA A 39 -45.38 6.82 -16.67
CA ALA A 39 -44.58 5.78 -17.35
C ALA A 39 -44.09 6.36 -18.68
N LEU A 40 -42.80 6.46 -18.85
CA LEU A 40 -42.16 6.88 -20.08
C LEU A 40 -41.77 5.66 -20.90
N ASP A 41 -42.06 5.68 -22.19
CA ASP A 41 -41.57 4.65 -23.12
C ASP A 41 -40.09 4.91 -23.49
N ALA A 42 -39.45 3.93 -24.11
CA ALA A 42 -38.01 3.99 -24.44
C ALA A 42 -37.67 5.18 -25.40
N ALA A 43 -38.60 5.61 -26.24
CA ALA A 43 -38.39 6.74 -27.16
C ALA A 43 -38.42 8.06 -26.39
N THR A 44 -39.31 8.19 -25.42
CA THR A 44 -39.43 9.37 -24.54
C THR A 44 -38.21 9.46 -23.61
N LEU A 45 -37.71 8.32 -23.12
CA LEU A 45 -36.49 8.27 -22.32
C LEU A 45 -35.30 8.78 -23.12
N SER A 46 -35.16 8.35 -24.39
CA SER A 46 -34.06 8.80 -25.27
C SER A 46 -34.16 10.28 -25.63
N ALA A 47 -35.36 10.84 -25.70
CA ALA A 47 -35.60 12.26 -25.92
C ALA A 47 -35.23 13.11 -24.67
N LEU A 48 -35.44 12.58 -23.46
CA LEU A 48 -35.08 13.23 -22.20
C LEU A 48 -33.55 13.29 -21.99
N GLU A 49 -32.79 12.36 -22.54
CA GLU A 49 -31.32 12.37 -22.48
C GLU A 49 -30.69 13.64 -23.11
N ASN A 50 -31.42 14.32 -23.97
CA ASN A 50 -31.00 15.56 -24.64
C ASN A 50 -31.59 16.85 -24.06
N ILE A 51 -32.33 16.78 -22.95
CA ILE A 51 -32.93 17.96 -22.32
C ILE A 51 -31.94 18.57 -21.31
N ASN A 52 -31.45 19.75 -21.63
CA ASN A 52 -30.75 20.61 -20.68
C ASN A 52 -31.78 21.28 -19.74
N ALA A 53 -32.37 20.51 -18.83
CA ALA A 53 -33.39 20.96 -17.91
C ALA A 53 -32.78 21.25 -16.53
N THR A 54 -33.07 22.43 -15.99
CA THR A 54 -32.82 22.73 -14.58
C THR A 54 -33.98 22.13 -13.76
N ILE A 55 -33.70 21.07 -13.03
CA ILE A 55 -34.67 20.44 -12.14
C ILE A 55 -34.56 21.11 -10.77
N THR A 56 -35.60 21.86 -10.37
CA THR A 56 -35.70 22.43 -9.03
C THR A 56 -36.74 21.62 -8.24
N GLY A 57 -36.23 20.76 -7.34
CA GLY A 57 -37.07 19.89 -6.50
C GLY A 57 -36.38 18.55 -6.19
N ASP A 58 -37.01 17.74 -5.37
CA ASP A 58 -36.47 16.42 -5.04
C ASP A 58 -36.65 15.44 -6.20
N VAL A 59 -35.55 14.95 -6.73
CA VAL A 59 -35.55 13.86 -7.73
C VAL A 59 -35.24 12.56 -7.01
N ASN A 60 -36.26 11.71 -6.89
CA ASN A 60 -36.08 10.37 -6.34
C ASN A 60 -35.74 9.41 -7.48
N VAL A 61 -34.46 9.10 -7.64
CA VAL A 61 -33.98 8.20 -8.67
C VAL A 61 -33.61 6.86 -8.04
N THR A 62 -34.35 5.81 -8.39
CA THR A 62 -33.99 4.46 -7.99
C THR A 62 -33.08 3.86 -9.05
N GLN A 63 -31.83 3.61 -8.69
CA GLN A 63 -30.86 2.99 -9.59
C GLN A 63 -31.19 1.51 -9.80
N GLY A 64 -31.13 1.05 -11.06
CA GLY A 64 -31.08 -0.37 -11.41
C GLY A 64 -29.70 -0.98 -11.13
N THR A 65 -29.37 -2.07 -11.77
CA THR A 65 -28.16 -2.87 -11.51
C THR A 65 -26.85 -2.27 -12.03
N ASP A 66 -26.90 -1.28 -12.92
CA ASP A 66 -25.70 -0.68 -13.51
C ASP A 66 -25.34 0.68 -12.88
N PRO A 67 -24.04 0.98 -12.67
CA PRO A 67 -23.63 2.26 -12.11
C PRO A 67 -23.91 3.42 -13.08
N TRP A 68 -24.38 4.54 -12.53
CA TRP A 68 -24.56 5.77 -13.30
C TRP A 68 -23.20 6.38 -13.62
N VAL A 69 -22.88 6.54 -14.89
CA VAL A 69 -21.69 7.27 -15.32
C VAL A 69 -22.06 8.74 -15.49
N VAL A 70 -21.63 9.58 -14.58
CA VAL A 70 -21.78 11.02 -14.70
C VAL A 70 -20.45 11.60 -15.17
N SER A 71 -20.41 12.03 -16.43
CA SER A 71 -19.24 12.72 -17.00
C SER A 71 -19.44 14.24 -16.93
N GLY A 72 -18.61 14.93 -16.17
CA GLY A 72 -18.65 16.39 -15.99
C GLY A 72 -18.27 16.83 -14.57
N ASN A 73 -18.18 18.14 -14.37
CA ASN A 73 -17.97 18.70 -13.04
C ASN A 73 -19.27 18.61 -12.23
N ILE A 74 -19.31 17.74 -11.22
CA ILE A 74 -20.43 17.67 -10.29
C ILE A 74 -20.14 18.59 -9.11
N ASN A 75 -20.84 19.70 -9.01
CA ASN A 75 -20.92 20.50 -7.79
C ASN A 75 -22.08 19.95 -6.94
N SER A 76 -21.82 18.91 -6.13
CA SER A 76 -22.83 18.37 -5.24
C SER A 76 -22.62 18.86 -3.82
N THR A 77 -23.60 19.56 -3.24
CA THR A 77 -23.70 19.78 -1.81
C THR A 77 -24.58 18.70 -1.24
N ILE A 78 -24.03 17.78 -0.46
CA ILE A 78 -24.79 16.70 0.18
C ILE A 78 -25.38 17.27 1.47
N ILE A 79 -26.71 17.48 1.49
CA ILE A 79 -27.45 17.96 2.65
C ILE A 79 -28.27 16.78 3.21
N GLY A 80 -27.84 16.22 4.34
CA GLY A 80 -28.56 15.15 5.04
C GLY A 80 -27.68 14.01 5.52
N SER A 81 -28.19 13.21 6.45
CA SER A 81 -27.51 12.02 7.00
C SER A 81 -27.69 10.79 6.12
N SER A 82 -27.59 10.93 4.81
CA SER A 82 -27.36 9.77 3.95
C SER A 82 -26.00 9.22 4.36
N ALA A 83 -25.86 7.92 4.40
CA ALA A 83 -24.55 7.28 4.49
C ALA A 83 -23.76 7.63 3.22
N VAL A 84 -23.30 8.87 3.15
CA VAL A 84 -22.16 9.23 2.33
C VAL A 84 -21.10 8.35 2.92
N GLY A 85 -20.70 7.30 2.21
CA GLY A 85 -19.50 6.59 2.57
C GLY A 85 -18.46 7.69 2.66
N LEU A 86 -18.06 8.06 3.89
CA LEU A 86 -16.97 8.99 4.11
C LEU A 86 -15.89 8.49 3.17
N ASN A 87 -15.50 9.29 2.19
CA ASN A 87 -14.42 8.93 1.29
C ASN A 87 -13.26 8.57 2.20
N LYS A 88 -13.03 7.27 2.36
CA LYS A 88 -11.90 6.81 3.16
C LYS A 88 -10.65 7.43 2.56
N PRO A 89 -9.72 7.90 3.37
CA PRO A 89 -8.45 8.36 2.84
C PRO A 89 -7.83 7.27 1.95
N PHE A 90 -7.29 7.65 0.80
CA PHE A 90 -6.70 6.74 -0.18
C PHE A 90 -5.75 5.69 0.46
N TYR A 91 -4.87 6.14 1.36
CA TYR A 91 -3.94 5.25 2.05
C TYR A 91 -4.63 4.20 2.93
N LEU A 92 -5.81 4.52 3.50
CA LEU A 92 -6.58 3.56 4.28
C LEU A 92 -7.23 2.49 3.38
N GLU A 93 -7.72 2.89 2.22
CA GLU A 93 -8.29 1.96 1.23
C GLU A 93 -7.21 1.02 0.66
N VAL A 94 -6.00 1.56 0.41
CA VAL A 94 -4.83 0.73 0.04
C VAL A 94 -4.47 -0.24 1.15
N ALA A 95 -4.41 0.21 2.41
CA ALA A 95 -4.08 -0.64 3.56
C ALA A 95 -5.13 -1.75 3.79
N GLN A 96 -6.39 -1.51 3.41
CA GLN A 96 -7.48 -2.48 3.45
C GLN A 96 -7.52 -3.41 2.21
N GLY A 97 -6.65 -3.20 1.21
CA GLY A 97 -6.63 -3.97 -0.03
C GLY A 97 -7.84 -3.72 -0.96
N ILE A 98 -8.54 -2.59 -0.77
CA ILE A 98 -9.73 -2.24 -1.58
C ILE A 98 -9.32 -1.75 -2.97
N ILE A 99 -8.19 -1.03 -3.07
CA ILE A 99 -7.72 -0.48 -4.33
C ILE A 99 -6.81 -1.49 -5.02
N SER A 100 -7.29 -2.06 -6.12
CA SER A 100 -6.49 -3.01 -6.92
C SER A 100 -5.26 -2.33 -7.51
N GLY A 101 -4.16 -3.06 -7.64
CA GLY A 101 -2.90 -2.57 -8.19
C GLY A 101 -2.05 -1.77 -7.21
N TYR A 102 -2.52 -1.56 -5.98
CA TYR A 102 -1.80 -0.85 -4.93
C TYR A 102 -1.58 -1.72 -3.70
N SER A 103 -0.41 -1.60 -3.10
CA SER A 103 -0.12 -2.21 -1.81
C SER A 103 0.87 -1.35 -1.03
N PHE A 104 0.87 -1.51 0.29
CA PHE A 104 1.71 -0.73 1.18
C PHE A 104 2.71 -1.64 1.89
N ASN A 105 3.95 -1.19 2.04
CA ASN A 105 4.96 -1.88 2.83
C ASN A 105 5.67 -0.90 3.76
N HIS A 106 5.64 -1.22 5.06
CA HIS A 106 6.41 -0.55 6.09
C HIS A 106 7.66 -1.38 6.40
N LYS A 107 8.82 -0.84 6.13
CA LYS A 107 10.11 -1.47 6.44
C LYS A 107 10.77 -0.77 7.62
N PHE A 108 11.39 -1.57 8.45
CA PHE A 108 12.16 -1.07 9.58
C PHE A 108 13.36 -1.97 9.85
N GLY A 109 14.39 -1.39 10.42
CA GLY A 109 15.62 -2.09 10.76
C GLY A 109 16.29 -1.49 11.99
N ALA A 110 17.13 -2.29 12.61
CA ALA A 110 18.00 -1.84 13.69
C ALA A 110 19.37 -2.50 13.57
N ALA A 111 20.43 -1.71 13.74
CA ALA A 111 21.78 -2.19 14.02
C ALA A 111 22.01 -1.99 15.51
N PRO A 112 21.98 -3.07 16.32
CA PRO A 112 21.88 -2.95 17.78
C PRO A 112 23.14 -2.36 18.44
N ASN A 113 24.31 -2.54 17.87
CA ASN A 113 25.57 -2.02 18.43
C ASN A 113 26.66 -1.88 17.36
N MET A 114 26.55 -0.90 16.49
CA MET A 114 27.62 -0.62 15.51
C MET A 114 28.86 -0.07 16.19
N SER A 115 30.03 -0.57 15.79
CA SER A 115 31.33 -0.11 16.27
C SER A 115 31.68 1.28 15.73
N ILE A 116 32.57 1.99 16.44
CA ILE A 116 33.07 3.30 15.99
C ILE A 116 33.80 3.17 14.64
N ASP A 117 33.72 4.21 13.82
CA ASP A 117 34.37 4.32 12.51
C ASP A 117 34.07 3.16 11.56
N THR A 118 32.89 2.58 11.69
CA THR A 118 32.42 1.52 10.79
C THR A 118 31.26 1.98 9.91
N THR A 119 31.13 1.33 8.76
CA THR A 119 29.97 1.47 7.88
C THR A 119 29.27 0.13 7.78
N GLY A 120 27.96 0.09 8.06
CA GLY A 120 27.15 -1.10 7.96
C GLY A 120 25.76 -0.79 7.48
N SER A 121 25.08 -1.80 6.94
CA SER A 121 23.63 -1.75 6.71
C SER A 121 22.90 -1.75 8.06
N VAL A 122 21.74 -1.09 8.13
CA VAL A 122 20.94 -1.09 9.36
C VAL A 122 20.08 -2.36 9.38
N TRP A 123 20.63 -3.39 9.96
CA TRP A 123 19.98 -4.69 10.12
C TRP A 123 20.51 -5.39 11.39
N ASP A 124 19.97 -6.56 11.73
CA ASP A 124 20.26 -7.27 12.98
C ASP A 124 21.77 -7.66 13.18
N ILE A 125 22.59 -7.63 12.13
CA ILE A 125 24.01 -7.92 12.20
C ILE A 125 24.83 -6.63 12.08
N ASN A 126 25.56 -6.31 13.15
CA ASN A 126 26.37 -5.08 13.22
C ASN A 126 27.58 -5.09 12.29
N ASP A 127 28.06 -3.89 11.97
CA ASP A 127 29.35 -3.62 11.31
C ASP A 127 29.51 -4.25 9.92
N THR A 128 28.45 -4.73 9.32
CA THR A 128 28.48 -5.39 8.03
C THR A 128 27.54 -4.74 7.03
N ILE A 129 27.98 -4.65 5.79
CA ILE A 129 27.08 -4.37 4.67
C ILE A 129 26.26 -5.64 4.41
N TYR A 130 24.97 -5.47 4.17
CA TYR A 130 24.08 -6.58 3.83
C TYR A 130 24.65 -7.39 2.65
N PRO A 131 24.71 -8.72 2.74
CA PRO A 131 25.40 -9.57 1.78
C PRO A 131 24.54 -9.82 0.52
N TRP A 132 24.30 -8.79 -0.25
CA TRP A 132 23.42 -8.81 -1.42
C TRP A 132 23.74 -9.92 -2.43
N ALA A 133 25.03 -10.27 -2.57
CA ALA A 133 25.47 -11.29 -3.52
C ALA A 133 25.13 -12.73 -3.09
N ALA A 134 24.82 -12.96 -1.83
CA ALA A 134 24.59 -14.31 -1.30
C ALA A 134 23.44 -15.06 -1.97
N LEU A 135 22.45 -14.33 -2.48
CA LEU A 135 21.29 -14.86 -3.18
C LEU A 135 21.15 -14.33 -4.63
N ASP A 136 22.22 -13.80 -5.22
CA ASP A 136 22.20 -13.41 -6.65
C ASP A 136 22.01 -14.64 -7.56
N THR A 137 22.47 -15.83 -7.14
CA THR A 137 21.97 -17.09 -7.63
C THR A 137 20.89 -17.58 -6.65
N PRO A 138 19.65 -17.78 -7.10
CA PRO A 138 18.58 -18.21 -6.21
C PRO A 138 18.92 -19.53 -5.51
N ALA A 139 18.75 -19.58 -4.21
CA ALA A 139 19.02 -20.76 -3.40
C ALA A 139 17.91 -20.98 -2.36
N VAL A 140 17.83 -22.19 -1.83
CA VAL A 140 17.05 -22.44 -0.62
C VAL A 140 17.65 -21.66 0.54
N VAL A 141 16.93 -21.54 1.64
CA VAL A 141 17.48 -20.99 2.88
C VAL A 141 17.58 -22.07 3.95
N ASN A 142 18.58 -21.96 4.81
CA ASN A 142 18.72 -22.73 6.03
C ASN A 142 18.29 -21.86 7.22
N ILE A 143 17.55 -22.41 8.13
CA ILE A 143 17.25 -21.81 9.43
C ILE A 143 18.22 -22.43 10.45
N GLU A 144 19.17 -21.64 10.94
CA GLU A 144 20.05 -22.02 12.04
C GLU A 144 19.54 -21.39 13.34
N ARG A 145 19.24 -22.23 14.34
CA ARG A 145 18.93 -21.76 15.69
C ARG A 145 20.11 -21.93 16.62
N ASN A 146 20.32 -21.01 17.53
CA ASN A 146 21.37 -21.14 18.54
C ASN A 146 20.87 -21.59 19.92
N ASP A 147 19.56 -21.70 20.12
CA ASP A 147 18.98 -22.24 21.36
C ASP A 147 18.03 -23.42 21.08
N ALA A 148 18.18 -24.50 21.85
CA ALA A 148 17.37 -25.70 21.67
C ALA A 148 15.89 -25.51 22.09
N ALA A 149 15.60 -24.51 22.90
CA ALA A 149 14.22 -24.14 23.26
C ALA A 149 13.40 -23.64 22.05
N ASP A 150 14.05 -23.25 20.98
CA ASP A 150 13.39 -22.81 19.76
C ASP A 150 12.89 -23.97 18.86
N ASN A 151 13.14 -25.22 19.25
CA ASN A 151 12.56 -26.37 18.55
C ASN A 151 11.04 -26.33 18.59
N GLY A 152 10.42 -26.58 17.44
CA GLY A 152 8.98 -26.55 17.26
C GLY A 152 8.45 -25.19 16.80
N LEU A 153 9.25 -24.13 16.87
CA LEU A 153 8.87 -22.84 16.28
C LEU A 153 8.75 -22.97 14.76
N ILE A 154 7.82 -22.22 14.19
CA ILE A 154 7.68 -22.07 12.75
C ILE A 154 8.20 -20.70 12.37
N VAL A 155 9.20 -20.67 11.49
CA VAL A 155 9.73 -19.43 10.92
C VAL A 155 9.14 -19.23 9.53
N THR A 156 8.46 -18.10 9.34
CA THR A 156 8.00 -17.67 8.03
C THR A 156 9.08 -16.78 7.40
N VAL A 157 9.64 -17.20 6.28
CA VAL A 157 10.57 -16.43 5.48
C VAL A 157 9.83 -15.81 4.31
N GLN A 158 9.91 -14.51 4.15
CA GLN A 158 9.31 -13.74 3.07
C GLN A 158 10.38 -13.10 2.20
N GLY A 159 10.21 -13.22 0.88
CA GLY A 159 11.21 -12.72 -0.04
C GLY A 159 10.74 -12.75 -1.48
N LEU A 160 11.69 -12.87 -2.39
CA LEU A 160 11.45 -12.94 -3.83
C LEU A 160 12.05 -14.22 -4.39
N ASP A 161 11.32 -14.87 -5.29
CA ASP A 161 11.75 -16.06 -6.01
C ASP A 161 12.75 -15.75 -7.15
N SER A 162 13.12 -16.76 -7.94
CA SER A 162 14.01 -16.62 -9.09
C SER A 162 13.50 -15.65 -10.16
N ASN A 163 12.19 -15.43 -10.24
CA ASN A 163 11.52 -14.52 -11.17
C ASN A 163 11.20 -13.13 -10.53
N TRP A 164 11.68 -12.90 -9.31
CA TRP A 164 11.43 -11.68 -8.52
C TRP A 164 9.97 -11.52 -8.08
N ASN A 165 9.17 -12.58 -8.10
CA ASN A 165 7.82 -12.59 -7.54
C ASN A 165 7.89 -12.76 -6.02
N VAL A 166 6.92 -12.17 -5.33
CA VAL A 166 6.79 -12.35 -3.88
C VAL A 166 6.53 -13.82 -3.56
N VAL A 167 7.32 -14.37 -2.65
CA VAL A 167 7.21 -15.74 -2.18
C VAL A 167 7.41 -15.80 -0.68
N GLN A 168 6.82 -16.79 -0.04
CA GLN A 168 7.07 -17.11 1.36
C GLN A 168 7.13 -18.62 1.58
N GLU A 169 7.84 -19.00 2.64
CA GLU A 169 7.92 -20.38 3.12
C GLU A 169 7.82 -20.42 4.63
N ASN A 170 7.09 -21.40 5.14
CA ASN A 170 7.01 -21.71 6.57
C ASN A 170 7.92 -22.91 6.85
N ILE A 171 8.94 -22.72 7.66
CA ILE A 171 9.92 -23.73 8.00
C ILE A 171 9.82 -24.04 9.50
N THR A 172 9.51 -25.29 9.84
CA THR A 172 9.46 -25.74 11.26
C THR A 172 10.85 -26.12 11.72
N ILE A 173 11.30 -25.53 12.81
CA ILE A 173 12.60 -25.84 13.43
C ILE A 173 12.50 -27.19 14.13
N THR A 174 13.27 -28.18 13.66
CA THR A 174 13.31 -29.53 14.25
C THR A 174 14.71 -29.92 14.73
N GLY A 175 15.72 -29.11 14.46
CA GLY A 175 17.12 -29.32 14.81
C GLY A 175 17.89 -28.02 14.87
N ALA A 176 19.20 -28.08 14.98
CA ALA A 176 20.06 -26.88 14.91
C ALA A 176 19.92 -26.18 13.56
N ASP A 177 19.84 -26.98 12.52
CA ASP A 177 19.70 -26.56 11.12
C ASP A 177 18.43 -27.15 10.52
N GLN A 178 17.75 -26.34 9.71
CA GLN A 178 16.56 -26.76 9.00
C GLN A 178 16.51 -26.09 7.61
N VAL A 179 16.76 -26.86 6.59
CA VAL A 179 16.76 -26.37 5.19
C VAL A 179 15.34 -26.32 4.64
N GLY A 180 15.00 -25.19 4.04
CA GLY A 180 13.75 -25.01 3.28
C GLY A 180 13.79 -25.63 1.88
N THR A 181 12.74 -25.42 1.12
CA THR A 181 12.56 -25.97 -0.23
C THR A 181 12.39 -24.89 -1.30
N THR A 182 11.98 -23.69 -0.91
CA THR A 182 11.76 -22.56 -1.81
C THR A 182 13.07 -21.91 -2.20
N LEU A 183 13.23 -21.63 -3.49
CA LEU A 183 14.38 -20.88 -3.99
C LEU A 183 14.14 -19.39 -3.85
N PHE A 184 14.90 -18.76 -2.98
CA PHE A 184 14.89 -17.30 -2.76
C PHE A 184 16.01 -16.62 -3.55
N ARG A 185 15.69 -15.54 -4.22
CA ARG A 185 16.65 -14.58 -4.78
C ARG A 185 16.89 -13.43 -3.82
N ARG A 186 15.92 -13.11 -2.95
CA ARG A 186 16.02 -12.11 -1.89
C ARG A 186 15.21 -12.55 -0.69
N VAL A 187 15.72 -12.26 0.49
CA VAL A 187 14.97 -12.34 1.74
C VAL A 187 14.68 -10.91 2.18
N ASN A 188 13.41 -10.57 2.28
CA ASN A 188 12.97 -9.24 2.69
C ASN A 188 12.57 -9.18 4.17
N ARG A 189 12.17 -10.31 4.76
CA ARG A 189 11.72 -10.42 6.15
C ARG A 189 11.67 -11.89 6.56
N ALA A 190 11.90 -12.14 7.85
CA ALA A 190 11.53 -13.39 8.49
C ALA A 190 10.92 -13.11 9.86
N PHE A 191 10.02 -14.00 10.32
CA PHE A 191 9.38 -13.88 11.62
C PHE A 191 8.93 -15.25 12.13
N VAL A 192 8.82 -15.34 13.45
CA VAL A 192 8.22 -16.52 14.10
C VAL A 192 6.71 -16.42 13.89
N THR A 193 6.14 -17.43 13.25
CA THR A 193 4.69 -17.56 13.12
C THR A 193 4.09 -17.81 14.50
N ASP A 194 2.90 -17.24 14.75
CA ASP A 194 2.25 -17.32 16.06
C ASP A 194 2.10 -18.77 16.55
N THR A 195 2.96 -19.12 17.49
CA THR A 195 2.97 -20.39 18.23
C THR A 195 2.75 -20.16 19.74
N GLY A 196 2.41 -18.89 20.10
CA GLY A 196 2.24 -18.47 21.49
C GLY A 196 3.52 -18.10 22.23
N THR A 197 4.70 -18.26 21.60
CA THR A 197 6.01 -17.91 22.19
C THR A 197 6.90 -17.23 21.15
N SER A 198 7.79 -16.34 21.62
CA SER A 198 8.86 -15.79 20.79
C SER A 198 10.09 -16.72 20.83
N ASN A 199 11.07 -16.47 19.94
CA ASN A 199 12.35 -17.17 19.98
C ASN A 199 13.13 -16.84 21.26
N VAL A 200 13.83 -17.86 21.80
CA VAL A 200 14.68 -17.73 22.98
C VAL A 200 16.10 -17.33 22.60
N GLY A 201 16.63 -17.95 21.54
CA GLY A 201 17.93 -17.64 20.97
C GLY A 201 17.81 -16.83 19.69
N ASP A 202 18.97 -16.44 19.13
CA ASP A 202 19.02 -15.91 17.78
C ASP A 202 18.68 -17.01 16.78
N ILE A 203 17.95 -16.65 15.73
CA ILE A 203 17.64 -17.53 14.60
C ILE A 203 18.21 -16.87 13.36
N ASP A 204 19.20 -17.50 12.74
CA ASP A 204 19.81 -17.07 11.50
C ASP A 204 19.12 -17.71 10.28
N ILE A 205 18.89 -16.93 9.27
CA ILE A 205 18.45 -17.35 7.96
C ILE A 205 19.65 -17.24 7.03
N GLU A 206 20.17 -18.39 6.61
CA GLU A 206 21.36 -18.50 5.79
C GLU A 206 21.03 -18.82 4.34
N ALA A 207 21.80 -18.28 3.41
CA ALA A 207 21.68 -18.58 1.98
C ALA A 207 22.25 -19.97 1.67
N GLY A 208 21.44 -20.87 1.15
CA GLY A 208 21.86 -22.24 0.78
C GLY A 208 21.69 -23.25 1.93
N ALA A 209 22.68 -24.12 2.08
CA ALA A 209 22.71 -25.11 3.16
C ALA A 209 23.27 -24.51 4.46
N ALA A 210 23.29 -25.32 5.52
CA ALA A 210 23.89 -24.99 6.80
C ALA A 210 25.32 -24.48 6.68
N GLY A 211 25.64 -23.41 7.43
CA GLY A 211 26.92 -22.70 7.34
C GLY A 211 27.05 -21.76 6.16
N GLY A 212 25.93 -21.44 5.51
CA GLY A 212 25.86 -20.42 4.45
C GLY A 212 26.02 -19.00 4.97
N THR A 213 25.95 -18.03 4.07
CA THR A 213 25.97 -16.61 4.46
C THR A 213 24.64 -16.22 5.09
N THR A 214 24.68 -15.67 6.32
CA THR A 214 23.46 -15.15 6.97
C THR A 214 22.92 -13.97 6.17
N VAL A 215 21.65 -14.07 5.76
CA VAL A 215 20.93 -13.05 4.99
C VAL A 215 19.77 -12.42 5.79
N ALA A 216 19.45 -12.98 6.94
CA ALA A 216 18.52 -12.37 7.90
C ALA A 216 18.78 -12.98 9.29
N ARG A 217 18.45 -12.26 10.36
CA ARG A 217 18.52 -12.73 11.75
C ARG A 217 17.27 -12.29 12.48
N ILE A 218 16.68 -13.20 13.22
CA ILE A 218 15.67 -12.91 14.24
C ILE A 218 16.40 -12.90 15.58
N THR A 219 16.70 -11.72 16.09
CA THR A 219 17.37 -11.59 17.38
C THR A 219 16.51 -12.17 18.51
N ALA A 220 17.15 -12.78 19.50
CA ALA A 220 16.51 -13.41 20.66
C ALA A 220 15.41 -12.54 21.27
N GLY A 221 14.22 -13.10 21.43
CA GLY A 221 13.04 -12.44 22.02
C GLY A 221 12.29 -11.48 21.12
N LEU A 222 12.76 -11.17 19.91
CA LEU A 222 12.12 -10.18 19.04
C LEU A 222 11.05 -10.75 18.11
N GLY A 223 11.09 -12.05 17.84
CA GLY A 223 10.09 -12.73 17.00
C GLY A 223 10.10 -12.36 15.52
N GLN A 224 10.92 -11.40 15.10
CA GLN A 224 11.05 -10.99 13.70
C GLN A 224 12.37 -10.28 13.41
N THR A 225 12.74 -10.24 12.14
CA THR A 225 13.92 -9.52 11.66
C THR A 225 13.74 -8.01 11.72
N LEU A 226 14.82 -7.29 12.01
CA LEU A 226 14.90 -5.83 11.95
C LEU A 226 15.84 -5.45 10.81
N MET A 227 15.32 -5.38 9.59
CA MET A 227 16.10 -5.21 8.36
C MET A 227 15.71 -3.93 7.62
N GLY A 228 16.59 -2.94 7.60
CA GLY A 228 16.47 -1.71 6.80
C GLY A 228 16.81 -1.89 5.32
N VAL A 229 16.60 -3.10 4.79
CA VAL A 229 16.82 -3.47 3.38
C VAL A 229 15.53 -3.97 2.75
N TYR A 230 15.38 -3.73 1.45
CA TYR A 230 14.20 -4.18 0.72
C TYR A 230 14.47 -4.29 -0.77
N THR A 231 13.89 -5.27 -1.43
CA THR A 231 13.92 -5.38 -2.89
C THR A 231 12.51 -5.29 -3.45
N ILE A 232 12.35 -4.46 -4.47
CA ILE A 232 11.06 -4.23 -5.12
C ILE A 232 10.70 -5.45 -5.98
N PRO A 233 9.51 -6.05 -5.81
CA PRO A 233 9.07 -7.17 -6.62
C PRO A 233 8.96 -6.84 -8.13
N ALA A 234 9.04 -7.87 -8.97
CA ALA A 234 8.71 -7.74 -10.39
C ALA A 234 7.29 -7.23 -10.60
N GLY A 235 7.09 -6.47 -11.69
CA GLY A 235 5.79 -5.90 -12.05
C GLY A 235 5.31 -4.76 -11.15
N LYS A 236 6.17 -4.22 -10.26
CA LYS A 236 5.79 -3.12 -9.35
C LYS A 236 6.82 -1.99 -9.37
N THR A 237 6.32 -0.76 -9.25
CA THR A 237 7.13 0.41 -8.92
C THR A 237 6.86 0.77 -7.47
N ALA A 238 7.93 0.95 -6.68
CA ALA A 238 7.82 1.47 -5.33
C ALA A 238 7.90 3.00 -5.34
N TYR A 239 7.04 3.64 -4.58
CA TYR A 239 7.07 5.08 -4.33
C TYR A 239 7.41 5.27 -2.85
N LEU A 240 8.62 5.75 -2.58
CA LEU A 240 9.04 6.07 -1.22
C LEU A 240 8.30 7.30 -0.73
N LEU A 241 7.54 7.14 0.36
CA LEU A 241 6.67 8.18 0.92
C LEU A 241 7.38 8.96 2.03
N LYS A 242 7.96 8.24 2.97
CA LYS A 242 8.63 8.82 4.13
C LYS A 242 9.69 7.90 4.69
N GLY A 243 10.59 8.45 5.46
CA GLY A 243 11.60 7.73 6.21
C GLY A 243 11.80 8.33 7.60
N ASN A 244 12.16 7.46 8.53
CA ASN A 244 12.56 7.83 9.86
C ASN A 244 13.89 7.14 10.18
N ALA A 245 14.76 7.83 10.89
CA ALA A 245 15.97 7.25 11.41
C ALA A 245 16.25 7.81 12.79
N SER A 246 16.81 7.00 13.70
CA SER A 246 17.21 7.45 15.02
C SER A 246 18.51 6.80 15.48
N ALA A 247 19.24 7.51 16.31
CA ALA A 247 20.45 7.05 16.98
C ALA A 247 20.27 7.19 18.48
N GLU A 248 20.93 6.32 19.25
CA GLU A 248 21.06 6.53 20.69
C GLU A 248 21.70 7.89 21.01
N ASN A 249 21.52 8.36 22.25
CA ASN A 249 22.11 9.61 22.72
C ASN A 249 23.62 9.67 22.49
N GLU A 250 24.12 10.86 22.15
CA GLU A 250 25.54 11.18 21.95
C GLU A 250 26.22 10.37 20.81
N LYS A 251 25.47 9.95 19.80
CA LYS A 251 26.03 9.25 18.64
C LYS A 251 26.02 10.16 17.42
N ASP A 252 27.22 10.37 16.85
CA ASP A 252 27.35 11.04 15.57
C ASP A 252 27.50 10.01 14.47
N ALA A 253 26.71 10.14 13.43
CA ALA A 253 26.78 9.26 12.28
C ALA A 253 26.20 9.90 11.03
N SER A 254 26.72 9.50 9.87
CA SER A 254 26.12 9.78 8.58
C SER A 254 25.31 8.58 8.12
N GLY A 255 24.09 8.82 7.70
CA GLY A 255 23.21 7.80 7.15
C GLY A 255 22.92 8.04 5.67
N PHE A 256 22.76 6.95 4.95
CA PHE A 256 22.48 6.97 3.52
C PHE A 256 21.47 5.91 3.16
N MET A 257 20.48 6.28 2.36
CA MET A 257 19.70 5.33 1.63
C MET A 257 20.37 5.10 0.28
N PHE A 258 20.82 3.89 0.04
CA PHE A 258 21.34 3.46 -1.25
C PHE A 258 20.26 2.74 -2.06
N VAL A 259 20.31 2.93 -3.37
CA VAL A 259 19.48 2.18 -4.32
C VAL A 259 20.40 1.55 -5.37
N ARG A 260 20.21 0.26 -5.62
CA ARG A 260 20.81 -0.45 -6.76
C ARG A 260 19.69 -0.81 -7.72
N TYR A 261 19.69 -0.20 -8.90
CA TYR A 261 18.73 -0.49 -9.93
C TYR A 261 18.96 -1.86 -10.56
N PHE A 262 17.91 -2.47 -11.08
CA PHE A 262 18.00 -3.75 -11.77
C PHE A 262 19.09 -3.74 -12.86
N GLU A 263 19.80 -4.86 -13.00
CA GLU A 263 20.95 -5.03 -13.91
C GLU A 263 22.16 -4.12 -13.64
N GLN A 264 22.13 -3.32 -12.59
CA GLN A 264 23.30 -2.53 -12.17
C GLN A 264 24.01 -3.21 -11.00
N THR A 265 25.35 -3.04 -10.97
CA THR A 265 26.17 -3.59 -9.90
C THR A 265 26.44 -2.57 -8.78
N THR A 266 26.24 -1.28 -9.06
CA THR A 266 26.60 -0.19 -8.17
C THR A 266 25.41 0.37 -7.43
N PHE A 267 25.52 0.43 -6.11
CA PHE A 267 24.61 1.18 -5.25
C PHE A 267 24.87 2.68 -5.36
N ARG A 268 23.81 3.47 -5.53
CA ARG A 268 23.86 4.93 -5.59
C ARG A 268 23.06 5.53 -4.44
N VAL A 269 23.55 6.64 -3.91
CA VAL A 269 22.84 7.37 -2.86
C VAL A 269 21.55 7.96 -3.43
N GLY A 270 20.42 7.58 -2.85
CA GLY A 270 19.11 8.13 -3.14
C GLY A 270 18.66 9.17 -2.12
N HIS A 271 19.15 9.08 -0.87
CA HIS A 271 18.87 10.04 0.19
C HIS A 271 19.95 10.03 1.26
N THR A 272 20.13 11.15 1.96
CA THR A 272 21.13 11.31 3.03
C THR A 272 20.49 11.85 4.30
N PHE A 273 21.00 11.46 5.45
CA PHE A 273 20.60 11.98 6.74
C PHE A 273 21.79 11.96 7.72
N GLU A 274 21.77 12.87 8.69
CA GLU A 274 22.85 13.01 9.65
C GLU A 274 22.31 12.98 11.07
N PHE A 275 23.08 12.38 11.96
CA PHE A 275 22.87 12.44 13.40
C PHE A 275 23.99 13.22 14.04
N SER A 276 23.67 14.13 14.97
CA SER A 276 24.66 14.88 15.72
C SER A 276 24.30 15.00 17.20
N GLY A 277 25.24 14.75 18.03
CA GLY A 277 25.48 15.15 19.42
C GLY A 277 24.52 14.66 20.50
N THR A 278 23.25 14.92 20.47
CA THR A 278 22.37 14.73 21.65
C THR A 278 21.25 13.71 21.48
N GLY A 279 21.44 12.73 20.62
CA GLY A 279 20.38 11.78 20.26
C GLY A 279 19.43 12.40 19.24
N GLY A 280 19.57 11.99 17.99
CA GLY A 280 18.80 12.57 16.89
C GLY A 280 17.76 11.60 16.37
N ALA A 281 16.58 12.11 16.12
CA ALA A 281 15.64 11.49 15.21
C ALA A 281 15.59 12.31 13.93
N TYR A 282 15.72 11.64 12.81
CA TYR A 282 15.54 12.22 11.49
C TYR A 282 14.23 11.72 10.92
N ASN A 283 13.37 12.66 10.53
CA ASN A 283 12.10 12.35 9.87
C ASN A 283 12.08 13.09 8.54
N TYR A 284 11.73 12.38 7.49
CA TYR A 284 11.55 12.97 6.17
C TYR A 284 10.30 12.42 5.49
N GLU A 285 9.51 13.32 4.94
CA GLU A 285 8.34 13.01 4.12
C GLU A 285 8.56 13.59 2.73
N PHE A 286 8.44 12.74 1.71
CA PHE A 286 8.58 13.17 0.33
C PHE A 286 7.27 13.79 -0.15
N ILE A 287 7.25 15.11 -0.38
CA ILE A 287 6.11 15.81 -0.98
C ILE A 287 5.78 15.22 -2.36
N ILE A 288 6.82 14.89 -3.12
CA ILE A 288 6.73 14.11 -4.36
C ILE A 288 7.43 12.78 -4.06
N PRO A 289 6.68 11.67 -4.01
CA PRO A 289 7.27 10.36 -3.70
C PRO A 289 8.39 9.99 -4.68
N LEU A 290 9.48 9.44 -4.14
CA LEU A 290 10.61 9.01 -4.96
C LEU A 290 10.28 7.66 -5.62
N PRO A 291 10.21 7.58 -6.96
CA PRO A 291 9.96 6.32 -7.65
C PRO A 291 11.21 5.44 -7.68
N ILE A 292 11.03 4.17 -7.34
CA ILE A 292 12.08 3.13 -7.39
C ILE A 292 11.53 1.99 -8.23
N PRO A 293 12.13 1.68 -9.40
CA PRO A 293 11.62 0.65 -10.30
C PRO A 293 11.67 -0.76 -9.71
N GLU A 294 10.94 -1.68 -10.34
CA GLU A 294 10.98 -3.10 -10.03
C GLU A 294 12.40 -3.67 -9.95
N LYS A 295 12.57 -4.74 -9.17
CA LYS A 295 13.83 -5.49 -9.01
C LYS A 295 15.01 -4.65 -8.51
N SER A 296 14.74 -3.43 -8.02
CA SER A 296 15.75 -2.58 -7.40
C SER A 296 15.90 -2.92 -5.92
N ASP A 297 17.14 -2.87 -5.44
CA ASP A 297 17.46 -3.08 -4.03
C ASP A 297 17.58 -1.74 -3.31
N ILE A 298 17.00 -1.63 -2.11
CA ILE A 298 17.14 -0.51 -1.17
C ILE A 298 17.97 -0.98 0.02
N ASP A 299 18.98 -0.22 0.40
CA ASP A 299 19.90 -0.51 1.50
C ASP A 299 20.14 0.76 2.33
N ILE A 300 19.67 0.77 3.56
CA ILE A 300 19.95 1.86 4.47
C ILE A 300 21.25 1.56 5.23
N ARG A 301 22.26 2.42 5.05
CA ARG A 301 23.56 2.29 5.68
C ARG A 301 23.86 3.46 6.59
N VAL A 302 24.56 3.18 7.66
CA VAL A 302 25.06 4.18 8.61
C VAL A 302 26.56 4.06 8.72
N THR A 303 27.25 5.20 8.73
CA THR A 303 28.69 5.31 9.05
C THR A 303 28.80 6.00 10.40
N THR A 304 29.28 5.29 11.41
CA THR A 304 29.51 5.79 12.76
C THR A 304 30.76 6.66 12.81
N ARG A 305 30.82 7.69 13.70
CA ARG A 305 31.95 8.60 13.78
C ARG A 305 32.53 8.73 15.17
N ALA A 306 31.73 8.88 16.19
CA ALA A 306 32.23 9.29 17.51
C ALA A 306 32.17 8.19 18.57
N LYS A 307 31.13 7.34 18.54
CA LYS A 307 30.92 6.28 19.54
C LYS A 307 30.15 5.12 18.91
N SER A 308 30.44 3.91 19.37
CA SER A 308 29.59 2.76 19.05
C SER A 308 28.18 2.95 19.61
N GLY A 309 27.16 2.43 18.93
CA GLY A 309 25.79 2.58 19.38
C GLY A 309 24.74 1.93 18.50
N ARG A 310 23.50 2.05 18.95
CA ARG A 310 22.33 1.55 18.25
C ARG A 310 21.81 2.59 17.28
N TYR A 311 21.46 2.11 16.08
CA TYR A 311 20.80 2.90 15.04
C TYR A 311 19.55 2.17 14.57
N THR A 312 18.48 2.91 14.38
CA THR A 312 17.22 2.36 13.87
C THR A 312 16.73 3.17 12.69
N VAL A 313 16.08 2.51 11.75
CA VAL A 313 15.48 3.14 10.58
C VAL A 313 14.13 2.54 10.29
N SER A 314 13.26 3.34 9.70
CA SER A 314 12.06 2.84 9.06
C SER A 314 11.75 3.65 7.81
N PHE A 315 11.06 3.05 6.86
CA PHE A 315 10.55 3.75 5.68
C PHE A 315 9.29 3.09 5.14
N ASP A 316 8.46 3.92 4.53
CA ASP A 316 7.19 3.52 3.96
C ASP A 316 7.24 3.62 2.45
N VAL A 317 6.83 2.54 1.78
CA VAL A 317 6.70 2.50 0.33
C VAL A 317 5.29 2.10 -0.08
N LEU A 318 4.76 2.84 -1.05
CA LEU A 318 3.58 2.45 -1.81
C LEU A 318 4.05 1.67 -3.04
N LEU A 319 3.62 0.43 -3.16
CA LEU A 319 3.89 -0.41 -4.33
C LEU A 319 2.71 -0.29 -5.30
N VAL A 320 3.00 0.05 -6.53
CA VAL A 320 2.01 0.23 -7.60
C VAL A 320 2.33 -0.74 -8.73
N ASP A 321 1.32 -1.45 -9.23
CA ASP A 321 1.48 -2.36 -10.38
C ASP A 321 1.90 -1.56 -11.61
N ASN A 322 2.89 -2.07 -12.34
CA ASN A 322 3.32 -1.49 -13.61
C ASN A 322 2.22 -1.70 -14.67
N ILE A 323 1.94 -0.67 -15.46
CA ILE A 323 0.96 -0.68 -16.54
C ILE A 323 1.59 -1.27 -17.81
#